data_02c11fc46e236cea61a0630ceb51669e
#
_entry.id   02c11fc46e236cea61a0630ceb51669e
#
_cell.length_a   1.000
_cell.length_b   1.000
_cell.length_c   1.000
_cell.angle_alpha   90.00
_cell.angle_beta   90.00
_cell.angle_gamma   90.00
#
_symmetry.space_group_name_H-M   'P 1'
#
loop_
_entity.id
_entity.type
_entity.pdbx_description
1 polymer ?
#
loop_
_entity_poly.entity_id
_entity_poly.type
_entity_poly.pdbx_seq_one_letter_code
_entity_poly.pdbx_strand_id
1 'polypeptide(L)'
;LRIDRSDGDALRVSVDVDIDGERFEPHTVRPVGATGVYAYRTVHAGTGLVLAPVALDDVVRGLLRDGGTTLVPADDAGEFLHEHAPPLARRLPVHTGPGVQIPPAPPPSLRLRVDARERDRVVVEGEWSYPGSPPLPLAPPADGSDRDLTRDPDLEAAVLARVHAAWTKHTHQPWAARTVFRGVDAAEFTTRLLPELEDLAGVRVEIRGDARRHRELLGDP
;
A
#
# COMPACT_ATOMS: atom_id res chain seq x y z
N LEU A 1 -5.07 8.00 14.86
CA LEU A 1 -5.56 9.26 14.28
C LEU A 1 -7.03 9.47 14.58
N ARG A 2 -7.42 10.71 14.67
CA ARG A 2 -8.81 11.13 14.81
C ARG A 2 -9.17 12.11 13.72
N ILE A 3 -10.33 11.90 13.08
CA ILE A 3 -10.85 12.77 12.01
C ILE A 3 -12.23 13.22 12.43
N ASP A 4 -12.39 14.51 12.69
CA ASP A 4 -13.65 15.13 13.09
C ASP A 4 -14.06 16.20 12.07
N ARG A 5 -15.37 16.47 11.96
CA ARG A 5 -15.83 17.68 11.27
C ARG A 5 -15.52 18.89 12.13
N SER A 6 -15.09 19.96 11.48
CA SER A 6 -14.90 21.28 12.06
C SER A 6 -15.93 22.25 11.48
N ASP A 7 -15.89 23.49 11.90
CA ASP A 7 -16.79 24.54 11.40
C ASP A 7 -16.69 24.67 9.88
N GLY A 8 -17.83 24.83 9.21
CA GLY A 8 -17.89 25.05 7.77
C GLY A 8 -17.53 23.81 6.91
N ASP A 9 -17.83 22.59 7.38
CA ASP A 9 -17.56 21.33 6.68
C ASP A 9 -16.06 20.96 6.47
N ALA A 10 -15.14 21.73 7.01
CA ALA A 10 -13.73 21.38 7.07
C ALA A 10 -13.53 20.12 7.95
N LEU A 11 -12.41 19.40 7.74
CA LEU A 11 -12.04 18.29 8.60
C LEU A 11 -10.86 18.67 9.48
N ARG A 12 -10.95 18.28 10.75
CA ARG A 12 -9.83 18.34 11.69
C ARG A 12 -9.23 16.95 11.79
N VAL A 13 -7.97 16.82 11.42
CA VAL A 13 -7.19 15.60 11.59
C VAL A 13 -6.23 15.81 12.75
N SER A 14 -6.32 14.96 13.76
CA SER A 14 -5.50 15.05 14.97
C SER A 14 -4.92 13.71 15.37
N VAL A 15 -3.82 13.75 16.12
CA VAL A 15 -3.19 12.55 16.69
C VAL A 15 -3.63 12.41 18.13
N ASP A 16 -4.25 11.30 18.50
CA ASP A 16 -4.44 10.93 19.90
C ASP A 16 -3.17 10.25 20.40
N VAL A 17 -2.61 10.71 21.49
CA VAL A 17 -1.40 10.15 22.09
C VAL A 17 -1.71 9.60 23.47
N ASP A 18 -1.47 8.29 23.63
CA ASP A 18 -1.54 7.58 24.89
C ASP A 18 -0.17 6.93 25.15
N ILE A 19 0.40 7.17 26.30
CA ILE A 19 1.65 6.55 26.73
C ILE A 19 1.40 5.92 28.11
N ASP A 20 1.45 4.60 28.16
CA ASP A 20 1.23 3.82 29.38
C ASP A 20 -0.12 4.10 30.08
N GLY A 21 -1.18 4.38 29.29
CA GLY A 21 -2.52 4.70 29.78
C GLY A 21 -2.73 6.16 30.19
N GLU A 22 -1.71 7.00 30.04
CA GLU A 22 -1.81 8.44 30.24
C GLU A 22 -1.99 9.16 28.90
N ARG A 23 -3.05 9.96 28.76
CA ARG A 23 -3.32 10.75 27.55
C ARG A 23 -2.55 12.06 27.58
N PHE A 24 -1.88 12.34 26.48
CA PHE A 24 -1.11 13.58 26.28
C PHE A 24 -1.75 14.44 25.20
N GLU A 25 -1.72 15.74 25.42
CA GLU A 25 -2.09 16.70 24.38
C GLU A 25 -1.09 16.65 23.23
N PRO A 26 -1.53 16.49 21.97
CA PRO A 26 -0.64 16.28 20.83
C PRO A 26 0.46 17.36 20.70
N HIS A 27 0.14 18.60 21.02
CA HIS A 27 1.09 19.72 20.96
C HIS A 27 2.22 19.63 22.00
N THR A 28 2.08 18.79 23.03
CA THR A 28 3.12 18.56 24.06
C THR A 28 4.02 17.39 23.70
N VAL A 29 3.69 16.65 22.64
CA VAL A 29 4.43 15.47 22.19
C VAL A 29 5.32 15.82 21.00
N ARG A 30 6.55 15.31 21.01
CA ARG A 30 7.48 15.49 19.89
C ARG A 30 8.11 14.18 19.48
N PRO A 31 8.25 13.92 18.19
CA PRO A 31 8.92 12.73 17.70
C PRO A 31 10.45 12.81 17.93
N VAL A 32 11.04 11.66 18.26
CA VAL A 32 12.49 11.47 18.35
C VAL A 32 12.89 10.43 17.31
N GLY A 33 13.47 10.89 16.23
CA GLY A 33 13.78 10.01 15.10
C GLY A 33 12.52 9.37 14.50
N ALA A 34 12.64 8.11 14.10
CA ALA A 34 11.54 7.30 13.56
C ALA A 34 10.94 6.34 14.62
N THR A 35 11.57 6.20 15.77
CA THR A 35 11.31 5.10 16.72
C THR A 35 11.03 5.56 18.14
N GLY A 36 10.71 6.84 18.35
CA GLY A 36 10.41 7.33 19.68
C GLY A 36 9.61 8.61 19.68
N VAL A 37 9.01 8.88 20.83
CA VAL A 37 8.39 10.16 21.17
C VAL A 37 8.82 10.57 22.55
N TYR A 38 8.83 11.89 22.80
CA TYR A 38 8.81 12.42 24.15
C TYR A 38 7.60 13.32 24.36
N ALA A 39 7.12 13.32 25.58
CA ALA A 39 6.01 14.18 26.00
C ALA A 39 6.39 14.95 27.26
N TYR A 40 5.91 16.17 27.36
CA TYR A 40 6.01 16.96 28.58
C TYR A 40 4.79 16.69 29.48
N ARG A 41 5.05 16.37 30.75
CA ARG A 41 4.04 16.19 31.78
C ARG A 41 4.22 17.21 32.89
N THR A 42 3.16 17.91 33.22
CA THR A 42 3.16 18.77 34.40
C THR A 42 2.99 17.93 35.66
N VAL A 43 3.94 17.99 36.59
CA VAL A 43 3.89 17.35 37.90
C VAL A 43 3.91 18.47 38.99
N HIS A 44 3.43 18.15 40.17
CA HIS A 44 3.25 19.12 41.27
C HIS A 44 4.51 19.94 41.59
N ALA A 45 5.69 19.46 41.25
CA ALA A 45 6.98 20.10 41.53
C ALA A 45 7.72 20.61 40.28
N GLY A 46 7.08 20.64 39.10
CA GLY A 46 7.73 21.08 37.86
C GLY A 46 7.25 20.39 36.62
N THR A 47 8.10 20.35 35.61
CA THR A 47 7.83 19.64 34.32
C THR A 47 8.61 18.35 34.28
N GLY A 48 7.91 17.24 34.11
CA GLY A 48 8.50 15.91 33.81
C GLY A 48 8.60 15.65 32.32
N LEU A 49 9.56 14.83 31.93
CA LEU A 49 9.71 14.34 30.56
C LEU A 49 9.40 12.84 30.55
N VAL A 50 8.48 12.43 29.69
CA VAL A 50 8.18 11.02 29.42
C VAL A 50 8.74 10.66 28.05
N LEU A 51 9.49 9.56 27.98
CA LEU A 51 10.05 9.02 26.75
C LEU A 51 9.38 7.66 26.48
N ALA A 52 8.92 7.44 25.27
CA ALA A 52 8.33 6.17 24.86
C ALA A 52 8.90 5.71 23.51
N PRO A 53 9.32 4.44 23.42
CA PRO A 53 9.66 3.84 22.14
C PRO A 53 8.38 3.58 21.35
N VAL A 54 8.32 4.04 20.11
CA VAL A 54 7.19 3.82 19.21
C VAL A 54 7.66 3.93 17.76
N ALA A 55 7.25 2.98 16.92
CA ALA A 55 7.43 3.12 15.47
C ALA A 55 6.39 4.12 14.95
N LEU A 56 6.85 5.26 14.47
CA LEU A 56 5.99 6.31 13.93
C LEU A 56 5.87 6.20 12.42
N ASP A 57 4.63 6.16 11.96
CA ASP A 57 4.31 6.44 10.56
C ASP A 57 4.74 7.87 10.19
N ASP A 58 5.16 8.08 8.94
CA ASP A 58 5.64 9.38 8.47
C ASP A 58 4.59 10.49 8.57
N VAL A 59 3.32 10.15 8.33
CA VAL A 59 2.20 11.09 8.44
C VAL A 59 2.01 11.50 9.90
N VAL A 60 1.99 10.53 10.82
CA VAL A 60 1.88 10.81 12.27
C VAL A 60 3.07 11.63 12.75
N ARG A 61 4.27 11.31 12.30
CA ARG A 61 5.48 12.05 12.63
C ARG A 61 5.43 13.50 12.13
N GLY A 62 4.94 13.71 10.90
CA GLY A 62 4.70 15.03 10.33
C GLY A 62 3.70 15.83 11.19
N LEU A 63 2.54 15.24 11.46
CA LEU A 63 1.52 15.87 12.29
C LEU A 63 2.04 16.26 13.67
N LEU A 64 2.77 15.38 14.35
CA LEU A 64 3.33 15.68 15.68
C LEU A 64 4.37 16.82 15.66
N ARG A 65 5.14 16.96 14.57
CA ARG A 65 6.05 18.11 14.38
C ARG A 65 5.29 19.42 14.28
N ASP A 66 4.13 19.38 13.63
CA ASP A 66 3.27 20.55 13.36
C ASP A 66 2.23 20.81 14.47
N GLY A 67 2.42 20.20 15.66
CA GLY A 67 1.54 20.39 16.80
C GLY A 67 0.43 19.35 16.95
N GLY A 68 0.46 18.30 16.14
CA GLY A 68 -0.43 17.14 16.25
C GLY A 68 -1.84 17.32 15.71
N THR A 69 -2.11 18.44 15.05
CA THR A 69 -3.42 18.72 14.45
C THR A 69 -3.25 19.51 13.15
N THR A 70 -4.04 19.15 12.14
CA THR A 70 -4.15 19.91 10.89
C THR A 70 -5.61 20.07 10.48
N LEU A 71 -5.89 21.05 9.64
CA LEU A 71 -7.21 21.28 9.05
C LEU A 71 -7.14 20.98 7.55
N VAL A 72 -8.10 20.18 7.09
CA VAL A 72 -8.35 19.98 5.67
C VAL A 72 -9.52 20.90 5.30
N PRO A 73 -9.34 21.83 4.35
CA PRO A 73 -10.39 22.74 3.92
C PRO A 73 -11.65 21.99 3.45
N ALA A 74 -12.81 22.63 3.53
CA ALA A 74 -14.07 22.02 3.11
C ALA A 74 -14.05 21.57 1.63
N ASP A 75 -13.41 22.34 0.75
CA ASP A 75 -13.28 22.04 -0.68
C ASP A 75 -12.45 20.77 -0.93
N ASP A 76 -11.49 20.47 -0.06
CA ASP A 76 -10.59 19.31 -0.17
C ASP A 76 -11.08 18.12 0.69
N ALA A 77 -12.10 18.32 1.52
CA ALA A 77 -12.57 17.30 2.48
C ALA A 77 -13.06 16.03 1.79
N GLY A 78 -13.75 16.17 0.65
CA GLY A 78 -14.24 15.06 -0.16
C GLY A 78 -13.10 14.22 -0.72
N GLU A 79 -12.12 14.85 -1.34
CA GLU A 79 -10.93 14.18 -1.88
C GLU A 79 -10.14 13.50 -0.76
N PHE A 80 -9.90 14.21 0.36
CA PHE A 80 -9.20 13.63 1.51
C PHE A 80 -9.88 12.35 2.01
N LEU A 81 -11.21 12.35 2.19
CA LEU A 81 -11.95 11.19 2.70
C LEU A 81 -11.94 10.02 1.71
N HIS A 82 -11.92 10.26 0.39
CA HIS A 82 -11.97 9.20 -0.60
C HIS A 82 -10.59 8.68 -1.03
N GLU A 83 -9.59 9.53 -1.07
CA GLU A 83 -8.27 9.17 -1.61
C GLU A 83 -7.20 9.01 -0.54
N HIS A 84 -7.20 9.84 0.52
CA HIS A 84 -6.14 9.87 1.52
C HIS A 84 -6.49 9.15 2.82
N ALA A 85 -7.72 9.29 3.32
CA ALA A 85 -8.12 8.66 4.58
C ALA A 85 -8.19 7.11 4.51
N PRO A 86 -8.65 6.46 3.42
CA PRO A 86 -8.69 5.00 3.36
C PRO A 86 -7.32 4.31 3.44
N PRO A 87 -6.25 4.77 2.75
CA PRO A 87 -4.91 4.24 2.97
C PRO A 87 -4.39 4.45 4.39
N LEU A 88 -4.70 5.59 5.02
CA LEU A 88 -4.33 5.85 6.41
C LEU A 88 -5.03 4.90 7.38
N ALA A 89 -6.33 4.62 7.16
CA ALA A 89 -7.11 3.72 8.01
C ALA A 89 -6.66 2.25 7.94
N ARG A 90 -5.94 1.84 6.88
CA ARG A 90 -5.29 0.53 6.82
C ARG A 90 -4.05 0.45 7.70
N ARG A 91 -3.29 1.54 7.77
CA ARG A 91 -1.97 1.61 8.41
C ARG A 91 -2.05 1.98 9.88
N LEU A 92 -3.06 2.72 10.25
CA LEU A 92 -3.19 3.37 11.55
C LEU A 92 -4.59 3.16 12.11
N PRO A 93 -4.73 3.03 13.43
CA PRO A 93 -6.04 3.15 14.06
C PRO A 93 -6.61 4.55 13.77
N VAL A 94 -7.72 4.61 13.02
CA VAL A 94 -8.41 5.87 12.71
C VAL A 94 -9.78 5.85 13.36
N HIS A 95 -10.03 6.88 14.19
CA HIS A 95 -11.32 7.13 14.80
C HIS A 95 -12.00 8.30 14.09
N THR A 96 -13.26 8.14 13.73
CA THR A 96 -14.04 9.19 13.07
C THR A 96 -15.07 9.77 14.01
N GLY A 97 -15.21 11.08 13.98
CA GLY A 97 -16.29 11.79 14.68
C GLY A 97 -17.65 11.67 13.97
N PRO A 98 -18.69 12.21 14.59
CA PRO A 98 -20.03 12.21 14.02
C PRO A 98 -20.07 12.80 12.60
N GLY A 99 -20.74 12.11 11.67
CA GLY A 99 -20.89 12.57 10.29
C GLY A 99 -19.66 12.42 9.40
N VAL A 100 -18.58 11.81 9.89
CA VAL A 100 -17.41 11.46 9.09
C VAL A 100 -17.43 9.96 8.76
N GLN A 101 -17.46 9.63 7.48
CA GLN A 101 -17.41 8.26 7.00
C GLN A 101 -16.21 8.12 6.06
N ILE A 102 -15.34 7.17 6.36
CA ILE A 102 -14.23 6.80 5.48
C ILE A 102 -14.67 5.58 4.66
N PRO A 103 -14.71 5.67 3.33
CA PRO A 103 -15.02 4.51 2.50
C PRO A 103 -13.93 3.44 2.68
N PRO A 104 -14.28 2.15 2.48
CA PRO A 104 -13.27 1.09 2.52
C PRO A 104 -12.20 1.35 1.45
N ALA A 105 -10.94 1.20 1.84
CA ALA A 105 -9.87 1.35 0.88
C ALA A 105 -9.98 0.30 -0.23
N PRO A 106 -9.83 0.67 -1.50
CA PRO A 106 -9.85 -0.28 -2.60
C PRO A 106 -8.81 -1.39 -2.38
N PRO A 107 -9.12 -2.65 -2.74
CA PRO A 107 -8.19 -3.75 -2.54
C PRO A 107 -6.90 -3.55 -3.33
N PRO A 108 -5.77 -4.14 -2.85
CA PRO A 108 -4.54 -4.15 -3.62
C PRO A 108 -4.72 -4.92 -4.93
N SER A 109 -3.93 -4.57 -5.92
CA SER A 109 -3.86 -5.33 -7.17
C SER A 109 -2.42 -5.74 -7.47
N LEU A 110 -2.25 -6.96 -7.96
CA LEU A 110 -0.99 -7.41 -8.54
C LEU A 110 -0.84 -6.82 -9.94
N ARG A 111 0.16 -5.99 -10.13
CA ARG A 111 0.49 -5.41 -11.42
C ARG A 111 1.55 -6.26 -12.10
N LEU A 112 1.23 -6.80 -13.25
CA LEU A 112 2.14 -7.57 -14.09
C LEU A 112 2.57 -6.73 -15.28
N ARG A 113 3.84 -6.40 -15.37
CA ARG A 113 4.43 -5.76 -16.55
C ARG A 113 4.97 -6.82 -17.48
N VAL A 114 4.40 -6.90 -18.66
CA VAL A 114 4.79 -7.85 -19.72
C VAL A 114 5.52 -7.09 -20.81
N ASP A 115 6.84 -7.28 -20.91
CA ASP A 115 7.65 -6.69 -21.96
C ASP A 115 7.86 -7.71 -23.09
N ALA A 116 7.20 -7.47 -24.22
CA ALA A 116 7.22 -8.29 -25.43
C ALA A 116 7.81 -7.52 -26.63
N ARG A 117 8.77 -6.63 -26.41
CA ARG A 117 9.42 -5.85 -27.48
C ARG A 117 10.45 -6.67 -28.26
N GLU A 118 11.08 -7.64 -27.62
CA GLU A 118 12.02 -8.54 -28.27
C GLU A 118 11.27 -9.67 -28.99
N ARG A 119 11.79 -10.12 -30.13
CA ARG A 119 11.08 -11.01 -31.04
C ARG A 119 10.88 -12.46 -30.52
N ASP A 120 11.76 -12.91 -29.64
CA ASP A 120 11.79 -14.29 -29.13
C ASP A 120 11.78 -14.34 -27.58
N ARG A 121 11.51 -13.20 -26.94
CA ARG A 121 11.61 -13.06 -25.51
C ARG A 121 10.47 -12.23 -24.93
N VAL A 122 9.89 -12.75 -23.86
CA VAL A 122 8.91 -12.05 -23.03
C VAL A 122 9.45 -11.97 -21.61
N VAL A 123 9.45 -10.78 -21.03
CA VAL A 123 9.81 -10.56 -19.63
C VAL A 123 8.55 -10.20 -18.87
N VAL A 124 8.31 -10.89 -17.76
CA VAL A 124 7.18 -10.63 -16.86
C VAL A 124 7.74 -10.17 -15.52
N GLU A 125 7.34 -8.99 -15.07
CA GLU A 125 7.70 -8.42 -13.78
C GLU A 125 6.44 -8.16 -12.98
N GLY A 126 6.44 -8.58 -11.71
CA GLY A 126 5.32 -8.40 -10.79
C GLY A 126 5.63 -7.43 -9.69
N GLU A 127 4.68 -6.57 -9.37
CA GLU A 127 4.72 -5.65 -8.24
C GLU A 127 3.30 -5.44 -7.67
N TRP A 128 3.21 -5.11 -6.38
CA TRP A 128 1.95 -4.74 -5.78
C TRP A 128 1.63 -3.27 -6.02
N SER A 129 0.37 -3.01 -6.34
CA SER A 129 -0.18 -1.66 -6.47
C SER A 129 -1.25 -1.44 -5.41
N TYR A 130 -0.97 -0.52 -4.51
CA TYR A 130 -1.91 -0.03 -3.50
C TYR A 130 -2.34 1.38 -3.87
N PRO A 131 -3.65 1.69 -3.83
CA PRO A 131 -4.12 3.06 -4.07
C PRO A 131 -3.46 4.06 -3.12
N GLY A 132 -2.97 5.16 -3.65
CA GLY A 132 -2.30 6.21 -2.87
C GLY A 132 -0.88 5.87 -2.39
N SER A 133 -0.29 4.75 -2.85
CA SER A 133 1.08 4.35 -2.48
C SER A 133 1.92 4.06 -3.72
N PRO A 134 3.23 4.25 -3.66
CA PRO A 134 4.12 3.79 -4.73
C PRO A 134 4.04 2.26 -4.87
N PRO A 135 4.41 1.71 -6.03
CA PRO A 135 4.45 0.27 -6.23
C PRO A 135 5.40 -0.43 -5.26
N LEU A 136 4.96 -1.58 -4.74
CA LEU A 136 5.69 -2.36 -3.76
C LEU A 136 6.23 -3.66 -4.37
N PRO A 137 7.40 -4.16 -3.95
CA PRO A 137 7.93 -5.42 -4.43
C PRO A 137 7.02 -6.59 -4.04
N LEU A 138 7.05 -7.71 -4.80
CA LEU A 138 6.26 -8.91 -4.50
C LEU A 138 6.55 -9.49 -3.13
N ALA A 139 7.82 -9.57 -2.75
CA ALA A 139 8.24 -10.00 -1.43
C ALA A 139 8.58 -8.78 -0.56
N PRO A 140 8.22 -8.78 0.72
CA PRO A 140 8.71 -7.76 1.64
C PRO A 140 10.24 -7.86 1.74
N PRO A 141 10.95 -6.73 1.97
CA PRO A 141 12.40 -6.74 2.14
C PRO A 141 12.81 -7.65 3.31
N ALA A 142 13.86 -8.43 3.10
CA ALA A 142 14.29 -9.47 4.03
C ALA A 142 14.86 -8.92 5.37
N ASP A 143 15.22 -7.64 5.40
CA ASP A 143 15.81 -6.97 6.57
C ASP A 143 14.77 -6.46 7.58
N GLY A 144 13.48 -6.62 7.30
CA GLY A 144 12.40 -6.15 8.17
C GLY A 144 12.37 -4.64 8.39
N SER A 145 13.21 -3.89 7.63
CA SER A 145 13.36 -2.44 7.73
C SER A 145 12.11 -1.70 7.27
N ASP A 146 11.30 -2.36 6.47
CA ASP A 146 10.03 -1.84 6.01
C ASP A 146 8.91 -2.78 6.50
N ARG A 147 8.46 -2.59 7.74
CA ARG A 147 7.09 -2.98 8.06
C ARG A 147 6.20 -2.07 7.25
N ASP A 148 6.05 -2.43 5.98
CA ASP A 148 5.15 -1.75 5.09
C ASP A 148 3.72 -1.92 5.62
N LEU A 149 3.35 -1.01 6.52
CA LEU A 149 2.04 -0.98 7.17
C LEU A 149 0.89 -0.83 6.15
N THR A 150 1.24 -0.60 4.87
CA THR A 150 0.26 -0.52 3.78
C THR A 150 -0.16 -1.88 3.26
N ARG A 151 0.63 -2.94 3.48
CA ARG A 151 0.37 -4.27 2.94
C ARG A 151 -0.79 -4.96 3.64
N ASP A 152 -1.56 -5.71 2.85
CA ASP A 152 -2.59 -6.61 3.32
C ASP A 152 -2.18 -8.04 2.91
N PRO A 153 -1.46 -8.76 3.79
CA PRO A 153 -0.87 -10.06 3.44
C PRO A 153 -1.93 -11.12 3.10
N ASP A 154 -3.13 -11.04 3.68
CA ASP A 154 -4.20 -12.01 3.42
C ASP A 154 -4.78 -11.81 2.03
N LEU A 155 -5.04 -10.57 1.63
CA LEU A 155 -5.51 -10.25 0.28
C LEU A 155 -4.42 -10.52 -0.76
N GLU A 156 -3.15 -10.18 -0.47
CA GLU A 156 -2.02 -10.52 -1.34
C GLU A 156 -1.90 -12.02 -1.56
N ALA A 157 -1.96 -12.81 -0.48
CA ALA A 157 -1.90 -14.27 -0.55
C ALA A 157 -3.05 -14.85 -1.37
N ALA A 158 -4.27 -14.31 -1.23
CA ALA A 158 -5.42 -14.74 -2.01
C ALA A 158 -5.28 -14.44 -3.51
N VAL A 159 -4.70 -13.30 -3.90
CA VAL A 159 -4.40 -12.98 -5.30
C VAL A 159 -3.28 -13.88 -5.82
N LEU A 160 -2.19 -14.03 -5.07
CA LEU A 160 -1.06 -14.89 -5.46
C LEU A 160 -1.47 -16.36 -5.63
N ALA A 161 -2.36 -16.88 -4.79
CA ALA A 161 -2.86 -18.26 -4.94
C ALA A 161 -3.54 -18.48 -6.29
N ARG A 162 -4.36 -17.51 -6.75
CA ARG A 162 -4.99 -17.58 -8.08
C ARG A 162 -3.97 -17.49 -9.21
N VAL A 163 -3.02 -16.58 -9.09
CA VAL A 163 -1.93 -16.45 -10.08
C VAL A 163 -1.09 -17.72 -10.15
N HIS A 164 -0.72 -18.29 -9.00
CA HIS A 164 0.02 -19.55 -8.94
C HIS A 164 -0.75 -20.71 -9.58
N ALA A 165 -2.06 -20.79 -9.36
CA ALA A 165 -2.89 -21.82 -9.97
C ALA A 165 -2.89 -21.71 -11.51
N ALA A 166 -3.07 -20.51 -12.06
CA ALA A 166 -2.97 -20.27 -13.51
C ALA A 166 -1.55 -20.53 -14.03
N TRP A 167 -0.54 -20.08 -13.28
CA TRP A 167 0.86 -20.23 -13.65
C TRP A 167 1.27 -21.71 -13.78
N THR A 168 1.02 -22.51 -12.75
CA THR A 168 1.39 -23.95 -12.73
C THR A 168 0.62 -24.79 -13.74
N LYS A 169 -0.55 -24.34 -14.17
CA LYS A 169 -1.34 -24.99 -15.23
C LYS A 169 -0.70 -24.86 -16.61
N HIS A 170 0.00 -23.74 -16.88
CA HIS A 170 0.47 -23.40 -18.21
C HIS A 170 1.99 -23.36 -18.37
N THR A 171 2.75 -23.39 -17.27
CA THR A 171 4.22 -23.34 -17.33
C THR A 171 4.88 -24.17 -16.24
N HIS A 172 6.05 -24.72 -16.52
CA HIS A 172 6.91 -25.40 -15.55
C HIS A 172 7.90 -24.45 -14.88
N GLN A 173 7.96 -23.20 -15.35
CA GLN A 173 8.85 -22.21 -14.73
C GLN A 173 8.31 -21.76 -13.37
N PRO A 174 9.17 -21.64 -12.34
CA PRO A 174 8.73 -21.14 -11.05
C PRO A 174 8.28 -19.68 -11.17
N TRP A 175 7.22 -19.35 -10.43
CA TRP A 175 6.82 -17.96 -10.26
C TRP A 175 7.90 -17.18 -9.52
N ALA A 176 8.30 -16.03 -10.06
CA ALA A 176 9.26 -15.13 -9.46
C ALA A 176 8.86 -13.65 -9.73
N ALA A 177 9.43 -12.72 -8.96
CA ALA A 177 9.20 -11.29 -9.16
C ALA A 177 9.57 -10.83 -10.57
N ARG A 178 10.49 -11.54 -11.21
CA ARG A 178 10.86 -11.38 -12.61
C ARG A 178 11.09 -12.74 -13.24
N THR A 179 10.34 -13.03 -14.30
CA THR A 179 10.44 -14.28 -15.09
C THR A 179 10.68 -13.94 -16.55
N VAL A 180 11.49 -14.76 -17.23
CA VAL A 180 11.84 -14.58 -18.65
C VAL A 180 11.44 -15.82 -19.43
N PHE A 181 10.56 -15.67 -20.39
CA PHE A 181 10.18 -16.71 -21.35
C PHE A 181 10.91 -16.50 -22.68
N ARG A 182 11.26 -17.57 -23.36
CA ARG A 182 11.94 -17.53 -24.68
C ARG A 182 11.36 -18.54 -25.64
N GLY A 183 11.40 -18.21 -26.93
CA GLY A 183 10.99 -19.12 -28.00
C GLY A 183 9.58 -19.66 -27.79
N VAL A 184 9.44 -21.00 -27.74
CA VAL A 184 8.15 -21.69 -27.58
C VAL A 184 7.48 -21.31 -26.24
N ASP A 185 8.25 -21.22 -25.16
CA ASP A 185 7.69 -20.84 -23.85
C ASP A 185 7.08 -19.42 -23.90
N ALA A 186 7.69 -18.47 -24.63
CA ALA A 186 7.15 -17.13 -24.82
C ALA A 186 5.83 -17.16 -25.62
N ALA A 187 5.74 -18.03 -26.63
CA ALA A 187 4.53 -18.21 -27.40
C ALA A 187 3.42 -18.87 -26.56
N GLU A 188 3.71 -19.89 -25.77
CA GLU A 188 2.75 -20.52 -24.85
C GLU A 188 2.28 -19.55 -23.78
N PHE A 189 3.21 -18.76 -23.19
CA PHE A 189 2.85 -17.71 -22.25
C PHE A 189 1.83 -16.75 -22.85
N THR A 190 2.11 -16.20 -24.04
CA THR A 190 1.27 -15.16 -24.66
C THR A 190 -0.07 -15.69 -25.20
N THR A 191 -0.15 -16.98 -25.55
CA THR A 191 -1.38 -17.57 -26.10
C THR A 191 -2.29 -18.21 -25.05
N ARG A 192 -1.73 -18.71 -23.95
CA ARG A 192 -2.48 -19.48 -22.96
C ARG A 192 -2.51 -18.82 -21.58
N LEU A 193 -1.33 -18.46 -21.05
CA LEU A 193 -1.24 -17.95 -19.68
C LEU A 193 -1.64 -16.46 -19.58
N LEU A 194 -1.18 -15.63 -20.50
CA LEU A 194 -1.43 -14.20 -20.48
C LEU A 194 -2.93 -13.86 -20.48
N PRO A 195 -3.78 -14.45 -21.35
CA PRO A 195 -5.22 -14.19 -21.31
C PRO A 195 -5.86 -14.60 -19.97
N GLU A 196 -5.46 -15.75 -19.40
CA GLU A 196 -5.98 -16.18 -18.10
C GLU A 196 -5.58 -15.22 -16.98
N LEU A 197 -4.36 -14.66 -17.02
CA LEU A 197 -3.90 -13.66 -16.06
C LEU A 197 -4.65 -12.32 -16.19
N GLU A 198 -5.01 -11.90 -17.41
CA GLU A 198 -5.79 -10.69 -17.66
C GLU A 198 -7.21 -10.78 -17.07
N ASP A 199 -7.77 -11.99 -17.03
CA ASP A 199 -9.12 -12.24 -16.51
C ASP A 199 -9.17 -12.42 -14.97
N LEU A 200 -8.01 -12.53 -14.31
CA LEU A 200 -7.97 -12.76 -12.87
C LEU A 200 -8.34 -11.51 -12.07
N ALA A 201 -9.32 -11.65 -11.18
CA ALA A 201 -9.68 -10.59 -10.25
C ALA A 201 -8.51 -10.22 -9.32
N GLY A 202 -8.18 -8.92 -9.25
CA GLY A 202 -7.06 -8.41 -8.47
C GLY A 202 -5.72 -8.46 -9.20
N VAL A 203 -5.71 -8.80 -10.49
CA VAL A 203 -4.53 -8.72 -11.37
C VAL A 203 -4.73 -7.62 -12.41
N ARG A 204 -3.70 -6.85 -12.67
CA ARG A 204 -3.64 -5.86 -13.76
C ARG A 204 -2.43 -6.15 -14.63
N VAL A 205 -2.66 -6.37 -15.92
CA VAL A 205 -1.60 -6.65 -16.87
C VAL A 205 -1.31 -5.41 -17.72
N GLU A 206 -0.05 -5.01 -17.77
CA GLU A 206 0.44 -3.93 -18.63
C GLU A 206 1.40 -4.49 -19.67
N ILE A 207 1.01 -4.45 -20.92
CA ILE A 207 1.79 -5.01 -22.03
C ILE A 207 2.58 -3.90 -22.72
N ARG A 208 3.89 -4.09 -22.86
CA ARG A 208 4.78 -3.27 -23.66
C ARG A 208 5.27 -4.06 -24.86
N GLY A 209 5.07 -3.52 -26.04
CA GLY A 209 5.37 -4.21 -27.30
C GLY A 209 4.17 -4.96 -27.84
N ASP A 210 4.43 -5.90 -28.76
CA ASP A 210 3.39 -6.67 -29.45
C ASP A 210 3.42 -8.15 -29.03
N ALA A 211 2.67 -8.49 -28.00
CA ALA A 211 2.56 -9.86 -27.52
C ALA A 211 1.93 -10.82 -28.57
N ARG A 212 1.21 -10.29 -29.56
CA ARG A 212 0.57 -11.12 -30.62
C ARG A 212 1.59 -11.72 -31.57
N ARG A 213 2.77 -11.14 -31.75
CA ARG A 213 3.83 -11.67 -32.61
C ARG A 213 4.31 -13.07 -32.21
N HIS A 214 4.16 -13.44 -30.95
CA HIS A 214 4.55 -14.74 -30.44
C HIS A 214 3.54 -15.85 -30.79
N ARG A 215 2.31 -15.52 -31.20
CA ARG A 215 1.29 -16.48 -31.64
C ARG A 215 1.64 -17.12 -32.96
N GLU A 216 2.34 -16.41 -33.84
CA GLU A 216 2.72 -16.91 -35.16
C GLU A 216 3.76 -18.06 -35.11
N LEU A 217 4.48 -18.23 -33.97
CA LEU A 217 5.48 -19.28 -33.81
C LEU A 217 4.88 -20.68 -33.56
N LEU A 218 3.62 -20.75 -33.12
CA LEU A 218 2.97 -22.04 -32.80
C LEU A 218 2.31 -22.69 -34.03
N GLY A 219 2.19 -21.97 -35.15
CA GLY A 219 1.41 -22.45 -36.31
C GLY A 219 -0.08 -22.61 -35.98
N ASP A 220 -0.96 -22.27 -36.90
CA ASP A 220 -2.37 -22.65 -36.74
C ASP A 220 -2.45 -24.18 -36.75
N PRO A 221 -3.25 -24.80 -35.88
CA PRO A 221 -3.46 -26.25 -35.87
C PRO A 221 -4.15 -26.75 -37.12
#